data_a08468bdb51897361cf4b603a7593e4b
#
_entry.id   a08468bdb51897361cf4b603a7593e4b
#
_cell.length_a   1.000
_cell.length_b   1.000
_cell.length_c   1.000
_cell.angle_alpha   90.00
_cell.angle_beta   90.00
_cell.angle_gamma   90.00
#
_symmetry.space_group_name_H-M   'P 1'
#
loop_
_entity.id
_entity.type
_entity.pdbx_description
1 polymer ?
#
loop_
_entity_poly.entity_id
_entity_poly.type
_entity_poly.pdbx_seq_one_letter_code
_entity_poly.pdbx_strand_id
1 'polypeptide(L)'
;MGTETKGPSLLVQGGTVVMSKALVVIDIQNDITKHYRDIIDNINAAIDWAVELEMTVIYIMHNNLSPGTRTFKPNTRGAELAPELKVVSDNIFVKTKSNALTSGDFSEYIRENGIDEFYITGADAAACVKSTCFNMTKTGYTVHVIADCVTSYDLKKMPEMLAYYTDKGCEVKTLAEYMESN
;
A
#
# COMPACT_ATOMS: atom_id res chain seq x y z
N MET A 1 33.34 -11.38 1.32
CA MET A 1 32.23 -12.23 0.92
C MET A 1 31.05 -11.32 0.60
N GLY A 2 30.79 -11.08 -0.68
CA GLY A 2 29.71 -10.22 -1.14
C GLY A 2 28.40 -10.97 -1.08
N THR A 3 27.43 -10.43 -0.35
CA THR A 3 26.02 -10.86 -0.44
C THR A 3 25.43 -10.21 -1.68
N GLU A 4 25.34 -10.97 -2.77
CA GLU A 4 24.54 -10.57 -3.92
C GLU A 4 23.07 -10.51 -3.50
N THR A 5 22.54 -9.30 -3.43
CA THR A 5 21.10 -9.08 -3.38
C THR A 5 20.54 -9.45 -4.75
N LYS A 6 19.99 -10.66 -4.86
CA LYS A 6 19.22 -11.04 -6.06
C LYS A 6 18.02 -10.11 -6.19
N GLY A 7 18.00 -9.33 -7.24
CA GLY A 7 16.84 -8.55 -7.66
C GLY A 7 15.62 -9.45 -7.95
N PRO A 8 14.42 -8.85 -8.17
CA PRO A 8 13.17 -9.59 -8.33
C PRO A 8 13.30 -10.66 -9.42
N SER A 9 12.81 -11.85 -9.09
CA SER A 9 12.80 -13.00 -10.00
C SER A 9 11.76 -12.77 -11.09
N LEU A 10 12.21 -12.62 -12.33
CA LEU A 10 11.35 -12.47 -13.51
C LEU A 10 10.74 -13.83 -13.86
N LEU A 11 9.43 -13.94 -13.76
CA LEU A 11 8.69 -15.09 -14.31
C LEU A 11 8.53 -14.91 -15.83
N VAL A 12 9.25 -15.71 -16.60
CA VAL A 12 9.14 -15.72 -18.06
C VAL A 12 8.10 -16.77 -18.48
N GLN A 13 6.92 -16.32 -18.91
CA GLN A 13 6.01 -17.17 -19.66
C GLN A 13 6.00 -16.70 -21.13
N GLY A 14 6.47 -17.55 -22.04
CA GLY A 14 6.35 -17.32 -23.48
C GLY A 14 7.11 -16.12 -24.06
N GLY A 15 8.28 -15.74 -23.50
CA GLY A 15 9.14 -14.70 -24.06
C GLY A 15 8.72 -13.25 -23.80
N THR A 16 7.60 -13.01 -23.12
CA THR A 16 7.17 -11.67 -22.68
C THR A 16 7.34 -11.56 -21.17
N VAL A 17 8.06 -10.54 -20.72
CA VAL A 17 8.15 -10.19 -19.29
C VAL A 17 6.80 -9.60 -18.90
N VAL A 18 5.98 -10.38 -18.19
CA VAL A 18 4.72 -9.89 -17.63
C VAL A 18 5.06 -9.26 -16.27
N MET A 19 5.06 -7.93 -16.21
CA MET A 19 5.18 -7.18 -14.97
C MET A 19 3.91 -7.40 -14.17
N SER A 20 4.02 -7.92 -12.95
CA SER A 20 2.87 -8.14 -12.08
C SER A 20 2.60 -6.88 -11.25
N LYS A 21 1.34 -6.45 -11.23
CA LYS A 21 0.90 -5.22 -10.55
C LYS A 21 0.08 -5.54 -9.33
N ALA A 22 0.19 -4.73 -8.31
CA ALA A 22 -0.65 -4.81 -7.12
C ALA A 22 -1.23 -3.47 -6.69
N LEU A 23 -2.46 -3.49 -6.23
CA LEU A 23 -3.04 -2.42 -5.41
C LEU A 23 -2.79 -2.76 -3.95
N VAL A 24 -2.23 -1.84 -3.19
CA VAL A 24 -1.93 -2.01 -1.76
C VAL A 24 -2.75 -1.03 -0.94
N VAL A 25 -3.51 -1.56 0.01
CA VAL A 25 -4.32 -0.77 0.96
C VAL A 25 -3.61 -0.79 2.31
N ILE A 26 -3.15 0.37 2.78
CA ILE A 26 -2.32 0.50 3.98
C ILE A 26 -3.15 1.02 5.15
N ASP A 27 -3.20 0.25 6.24
CA ASP A 27 -3.68 0.61 7.58
C ASP A 27 -5.13 1.15 7.64
N ILE A 28 -6.02 0.63 6.83
CA ILE A 28 -7.46 0.94 6.90
C ILE A 28 -8.14 -0.03 7.86
N GLN A 29 -7.97 0.24 9.14
CA GLN A 29 -8.39 -0.59 10.27
C GLN A 29 -9.44 0.13 11.14
N ASN A 30 -10.07 -0.56 12.09
CA ASN A 30 -11.13 0.01 12.93
C ASN A 30 -10.70 1.21 13.76
N ASP A 31 -9.46 1.21 14.28
CA ASP A 31 -8.92 2.30 15.12
C ASP A 31 -8.53 3.56 14.32
N ILE A 32 -8.82 3.60 13.03
CA ILE A 32 -8.54 4.78 12.21
C ILE A 32 -9.42 5.96 12.59
N THR A 33 -8.91 7.16 12.28
CA THR A 33 -9.63 8.40 12.56
C THR A 33 -10.76 8.65 11.56
N LYS A 34 -11.59 9.65 11.86
CA LYS A 34 -12.67 10.09 10.97
C LYS A 34 -12.17 10.40 9.54
N HIS A 35 -11.05 11.11 9.39
CA HIS A 35 -10.52 11.48 8.08
C HIS A 35 -10.12 10.26 7.24
N TYR A 36 -9.65 9.21 7.87
CA TYR A 36 -9.30 7.98 7.16
C TYR A 36 -10.55 7.25 6.64
N ARG A 37 -11.67 7.35 7.36
CA ARG A 37 -12.94 6.78 6.90
C ARG A 37 -13.51 7.51 5.69
N ASP A 38 -13.25 8.80 5.56
CA ASP A 38 -13.76 9.61 4.46
C ASP A 38 -13.23 9.17 3.07
N ILE A 39 -12.10 8.45 3.02
CA ILE A 39 -11.53 7.94 1.76
C ILE A 39 -11.87 6.48 1.45
N ILE A 40 -12.59 5.78 2.32
CA ILE A 40 -12.85 4.33 2.13
C ILE A 40 -13.64 4.09 0.84
N ASP A 41 -14.61 4.93 0.51
CA ASP A 41 -15.39 4.78 -0.72
C ASP A 41 -14.48 4.93 -1.97
N ASN A 42 -13.55 5.87 -1.96
CA ASN A 42 -12.57 6.02 -3.03
C ASN A 42 -11.64 4.81 -3.12
N ILE A 43 -11.20 4.28 -1.98
CA ILE A 43 -10.38 3.06 -1.93
C ILE A 43 -11.18 1.87 -2.49
N ASN A 44 -12.44 1.74 -2.13
CA ASN A 44 -13.29 0.67 -2.66
C ASN A 44 -13.46 0.76 -4.18
N ALA A 45 -13.57 1.98 -4.73
CA ALA A 45 -13.58 2.18 -6.18
C ALA A 45 -12.23 1.79 -6.82
N ALA A 46 -11.12 2.10 -6.17
CA ALA A 46 -9.79 1.69 -6.62
C ALA A 46 -9.63 0.15 -6.57
N ILE A 47 -10.20 -0.51 -5.58
CA ILE A 47 -10.22 -1.98 -5.49
C ILE A 47 -11.00 -2.57 -6.66
N ASP A 48 -12.19 -2.05 -6.99
CA ASP A 48 -12.97 -2.51 -8.15
C ASP A 48 -12.18 -2.34 -9.45
N TRP A 49 -11.56 -1.19 -9.65
CA TRP A 49 -10.68 -0.93 -10.79
C TRP A 49 -9.50 -1.92 -10.87
N ALA A 50 -8.85 -2.20 -9.74
CA ALA A 50 -7.75 -3.17 -9.69
C ALA A 50 -8.21 -4.59 -10.05
N VAL A 51 -9.39 -4.99 -9.57
CA VAL A 51 -10.00 -6.30 -9.91
C VAL A 51 -10.32 -6.39 -11.41
N GLU A 52 -10.88 -5.34 -12.00
CA GLU A 52 -11.16 -5.28 -13.45
C GLU A 52 -9.88 -5.42 -14.31
N LEU A 53 -8.76 -4.89 -13.82
CA LEU A 53 -7.45 -4.98 -14.47
C LEU A 53 -6.63 -6.22 -14.06
N GLU A 54 -7.23 -7.13 -13.32
CA GLU A 54 -6.58 -8.37 -12.84
C GLU A 54 -5.31 -8.11 -12.00
N MET A 55 -5.24 -6.96 -11.33
CA MET A 55 -4.17 -6.67 -10.38
C MET A 55 -4.35 -7.49 -9.09
N THR A 56 -3.26 -7.84 -8.46
CA THR A 56 -3.29 -8.40 -7.10
C THR A 56 -3.72 -7.32 -6.10
N VAL A 57 -4.73 -7.58 -5.28
CA VAL A 57 -5.13 -6.67 -4.20
C VAL A 57 -4.55 -7.16 -2.88
N ILE A 58 -3.83 -6.28 -2.18
CA ILE A 58 -3.09 -6.56 -0.94
C ILE A 58 -3.52 -5.59 0.15
N TYR A 59 -3.74 -6.12 1.35
CA TYR A 59 -4.08 -5.34 2.54
C TYR A 59 -2.95 -5.42 3.55
N ILE A 60 -2.51 -4.26 4.03
CA ILE A 60 -1.51 -4.15 5.10
C ILE A 60 -2.20 -3.70 6.38
N MET A 61 -2.00 -4.43 7.45
CA MET A 61 -2.48 -4.11 8.79
C MET A 61 -1.29 -3.74 9.68
N HIS A 62 -1.45 -2.71 10.48
CA HIS A 62 -0.46 -2.34 11.48
C HIS A 62 -0.83 -2.91 12.84
N ASN A 63 0.10 -3.61 13.49
CA ASN A 63 0.00 -3.98 14.90
C ASN A 63 0.97 -3.12 15.71
N ASN A 64 0.42 -2.34 16.61
CA ASN A 64 1.21 -1.50 17.50
C ASN A 64 1.60 -2.31 18.76
N LEU A 65 2.89 -2.58 18.88
CA LEU A 65 3.44 -3.37 19.99
C LEU A 65 3.89 -2.49 21.19
N SER A 66 3.70 -1.18 21.13
CA SER A 66 4.11 -0.28 22.23
C SER A 66 3.32 -0.59 23.50
N PRO A 67 3.99 -0.67 24.67
CA PRO A 67 3.30 -0.90 25.93
C PRO A 67 2.23 0.17 26.20
N GLY A 68 1.03 -0.27 26.58
CA GLY A 68 -0.09 0.62 26.89
C GLY A 68 -0.78 1.25 25.69
N THR A 69 -0.45 0.85 24.46
CA THR A 69 -1.15 1.33 23.27
C THR A 69 -2.65 1.04 23.34
N ARG A 70 -3.46 1.98 22.83
CA ARG A 70 -4.91 1.83 22.67
C ARG A 70 -5.32 1.69 21.22
N THR A 71 -4.42 1.99 20.27
CA THR A 71 -4.66 1.92 18.82
C THR A 71 -3.89 0.78 18.20
N PHE A 72 -4.54 0.06 17.30
CA PHE A 72 -3.97 -1.08 16.56
C PHE A 72 -3.33 -2.14 17.47
N LYS A 73 -3.92 -2.33 18.65
CA LYS A 73 -3.45 -3.35 19.58
C LYS A 73 -3.72 -4.74 19.02
N PRO A 74 -2.70 -5.62 18.95
CA PRO A 74 -2.87 -6.98 18.45
C PRO A 74 -4.02 -7.72 19.13
N ASN A 75 -4.75 -8.52 18.35
CA ASN A 75 -5.88 -9.34 18.82
C ASN A 75 -7.06 -8.53 19.39
N THR A 76 -7.22 -7.30 18.95
CA THR A 76 -8.40 -6.48 19.29
C THR A 76 -9.17 -6.14 18.02
N ARG A 77 -10.47 -5.86 18.18
CA ARG A 77 -11.31 -5.38 17.07
C ARG A 77 -10.77 -4.09 16.44
N GLY A 78 -10.10 -3.24 17.21
CA GLY A 78 -9.48 -2.01 16.72
C GLY A 78 -8.41 -2.26 15.66
N ALA A 79 -7.70 -3.38 15.74
CA ALA A 79 -6.66 -3.75 14.78
C ALA A 79 -7.19 -4.48 13.55
N GLU A 80 -8.46 -4.91 13.53
CA GLU A 80 -9.06 -5.54 12.34
C GLU A 80 -9.28 -4.52 11.22
N LEU A 81 -9.36 -4.98 9.97
CA LEU A 81 -9.73 -4.14 8.84
C LEU A 81 -11.10 -3.47 9.08
N ALA A 82 -11.24 -2.23 8.66
CA ALA A 82 -12.51 -1.51 8.78
C ALA A 82 -13.62 -2.25 8.02
N PRO A 83 -14.81 -2.44 8.62
CA PRO A 83 -15.87 -3.24 8.02
C PRO A 83 -16.46 -2.62 6.74
N GLU A 84 -16.28 -1.31 6.53
CA GLU A 84 -16.69 -0.60 5.32
C GLU A 84 -15.74 -0.86 4.14
N LEU A 85 -14.52 -1.34 4.41
CA LEU A 85 -13.53 -1.65 3.38
C LEU A 85 -13.92 -2.93 2.64
N LYS A 86 -13.90 -2.87 1.32
CA LYS A 86 -14.09 -4.04 0.46
C LYS A 86 -12.85 -4.94 0.54
N VAL A 87 -13.03 -6.19 0.92
CA VAL A 87 -11.96 -7.20 1.00
C VAL A 87 -12.22 -8.27 -0.06
N VAL A 88 -11.40 -8.32 -1.09
CA VAL A 88 -11.57 -9.19 -2.27
C VAL A 88 -10.53 -10.29 -2.36
N SER A 89 -9.58 -10.34 -1.43
CA SER A 89 -8.52 -11.35 -1.39
C SER A 89 -8.09 -11.67 0.04
N ASP A 90 -7.43 -12.79 0.22
CA ASP A 90 -6.81 -13.20 1.49
C ASP A 90 -5.36 -12.71 1.62
N ASN A 91 -4.91 -11.82 0.73
CA ASN A 91 -3.57 -11.25 0.76
C ASN A 91 -3.48 -10.15 1.83
N ILE A 92 -3.54 -10.57 3.08
CA ILE A 92 -3.54 -9.69 4.26
C ILE A 92 -2.24 -9.93 5.03
N PHE A 93 -1.45 -8.88 5.19
CA PHE A 93 -0.15 -8.95 5.86
C PHE A 93 -0.08 -7.96 7.01
N VAL A 94 0.60 -8.36 8.08
CA VAL A 94 0.77 -7.57 9.29
C VAL A 94 2.18 -7.00 9.35
N LYS A 95 2.28 -5.71 9.65
CA LYS A 95 3.53 -5.03 9.99
C LYS A 95 3.47 -4.47 11.40
N THR A 96 4.63 -4.24 11.99
CA THR A 96 4.78 -3.63 13.32
C THR A 96 5.58 -2.33 13.28
N LYS A 97 6.00 -1.91 12.10
CA LYS A 97 6.73 -0.65 11.82
C LYS A 97 6.04 0.10 10.68
N SER A 98 6.39 1.37 10.49
CA SER A 98 5.77 2.22 9.46
C SER A 98 5.95 1.67 8.05
N ASN A 99 7.15 1.22 7.69
CA ASN A 99 7.45 0.67 6.37
C ASN A 99 6.87 -0.74 6.23
N ALA A 100 5.96 -0.94 5.28
CA ALA A 100 5.34 -2.24 5.02
C ALA A 100 6.36 -3.31 4.58
N LEU A 101 7.45 -2.94 3.93
CA LEU A 101 8.51 -3.88 3.53
C LEU A 101 9.23 -4.53 4.72
N THR A 102 9.07 -4.02 5.93
CA THR A 102 9.58 -4.65 7.15
C THR A 102 8.77 -5.88 7.56
N SER A 103 7.58 -6.07 7.03
CA SER A 103 6.85 -7.34 7.14
C SER A 103 7.53 -8.39 6.25
N GLY A 104 8.12 -9.41 6.87
CA GLY A 104 8.79 -10.48 6.15
C GLY A 104 7.86 -11.23 5.21
N ASP A 105 6.64 -11.53 5.69
CA ASP A 105 5.63 -12.25 4.91
C ASP A 105 5.19 -11.45 3.67
N PHE A 106 4.99 -10.14 3.81
CA PHE A 106 4.67 -9.26 2.68
C PHE A 106 5.81 -9.20 1.67
N SER A 107 7.04 -8.97 2.14
CA SER A 107 8.22 -8.89 1.27
C SER A 107 8.48 -10.22 0.53
N GLU A 108 8.28 -11.34 1.18
CA GLU A 108 8.39 -12.66 0.55
C GLU A 108 7.29 -12.87 -0.49
N TYR A 109 6.05 -12.55 -0.17
CA TYR A 109 4.91 -12.69 -1.08
C TYR A 109 5.10 -11.91 -2.38
N ILE A 110 5.48 -10.63 -2.30
CA ILE A 110 5.69 -9.81 -3.51
C ILE A 110 6.86 -10.32 -4.35
N ARG A 111 7.92 -10.80 -3.72
CA ARG A 111 9.06 -11.39 -4.40
C ARG A 111 8.70 -12.70 -5.11
N GLU A 112 8.00 -13.60 -4.44
CA GLU A 112 7.60 -14.91 -4.98
C GLU A 112 6.59 -14.78 -6.13
N ASN A 113 5.74 -13.76 -6.10
CA ASN A 113 4.76 -13.49 -7.14
C ASN A 113 5.26 -12.53 -8.24
N GLY A 114 6.52 -12.10 -8.16
CA GLY A 114 7.13 -11.22 -9.17
C GLY A 114 6.43 -9.86 -9.29
N ILE A 115 5.89 -9.34 -8.18
CA ILE A 115 5.21 -8.05 -8.17
C ILE A 115 6.27 -6.95 -8.04
N ASP A 116 6.31 -6.03 -8.98
CA ASP A 116 7.30 -4.96 -9.07
C ASP A 116 6.69 -3.58 -9.34
N GLU A 117 5.39 -3.51 -9.57
CA GLU A 117 4.64 -2.28 -9.78
C GLU A 117 3.47 -2.20 -8.79
N PHE A 118 3.40 -1.09 -8.04
CA PHE A 118 2.46 -0.93 -6.94
C PHE A 118 1.64 0.35 -7.07
N TYR A 119 0.34 0.24 -6.83
CA TYR A 119 -0.59 1.34 -6.66
C TYR A 119 -0.93 1.45 -5.17
N ILE A 120 -0.59 2.57 -4.55
CA ILE A 120 -0.66 2.74 -3.09
C ILE A 120 -1.86 3.56 -2.69
N THR A 121 -2.61 3.04 -1.72
CA THR A 121 -3.75 3.67 -1.06
C THR A 121 -3.63 3.54 0.45
N GLY A 122 -4.43 4.29 1.19
CA GLY A 122 -4.55 4.15 2.64
C GLY A 122 -4.04 5.34 3.44
N ALA A 123 -3.53 5.07 4.63
CA ALA A 123 -3.15 6.08 5.62
C ALA A 123 -1.96 5.61 6.50
N ASP A 124 -1.28 6.47 7.17
CA ASP A 124 -1.24 7.92 7.08
C ASP A 124 -0.27 8.39 6.00
N ALA A 125 -0.68 9.34 5.21
CA ALA A 125 0.13 9.88 4.11
C ALA A 125 1.48 10.47 4.57
N ALA A 126 1.56 10.96 5.80
CA ALA A 126 2.80 11.50 6.38
C ALA A 126 3.58 10.48 7.25
N ALA A 127 3.12 9.25 7.35
CA ALA A 127 3.73 8.21 8.19
C ALA A 127 3.87 6.87 7.44
N CYS A 128 2.93 5.96 7.57
CA CYS A 128 3.06 4.60 7.01
C CYS A 128 3.09 4.58 5.48
N VAL A 129 2.25 5.37 4.82
CA VAL A 129 2.26 5.51 3.35
C VAL A 129 3.58 6.13 2.89
N LYS A 130 4.00 7.23 3.51
CA LYS A 130 5.28 7.90 3.23
C LYS A 130 6.47 6.95 3.32
N SER A 131 6.59 6.26 4.44
CA SER A 131 7.69 5.34 4.70
C SER A 131 7.71 4.16 3.72
N THR A 132 6.55 3.61 3.41
CA THR A 132 6.43 2.50 2.46
C THR A 132 6.78 2.93 1.04
N CYS A 133 6.24 4.03 0.54
CA CYS A 133 6.54 4.55 -0.79
C CYS A 133 8.03 4.87 -0.96
N PHE A 134 8.64 5.55 0.03
CA PHE A 134 10.06 5.86 0.00
C PHE A 134 10.92 4.60 -0.09
N ASN A 135 10.65 3.60 0.74
CA ASN A 135 11.44 2.38 0.74
C ASN A 135 11.20 1.52 -0.50
N MET A 136 9.99 1.50 -1.04
CA MET A 136 9.69 0.82 -2.30
C MET A 136 10.45 1.44 -3.47
N THR A 137 10.42 2.76 -3.62
CA THR A 137 11.18 3.45 -4.69
C THR A 137 12.67 3.25 -4.54
N LYS A 138 13.19 3.33 -3.32
CA LYS A 138 14.60 3.09 -3.01
C LYS A 138 15.04 1.65 -3.35
N THR A 139 14.13 0.68 -3.22
CA THR A 139 14.39 -0.73 -3.56
C THR A 139 14.33 -0.97 -5.07
N GLY A 140 13.79 -0.04 -5.84
CA GLY A 140 13.68 -0.12 -7.31
C GLY A 140 12.32 -0.53 -7.84
N TYR A 141 11.29 -0.60 -6.99
CA TYR A 141 9.91 -0.84 -7.42
C TYR A 141 9.34 0.39 -8.12
N THR A 142 8.44 0.16 -9.06
CA THR A 142 7.61 1.21 -9.66
C THR A 142 6.44 1.50 -8.73
N VAL A 143 6.31 2.74 -8.28
CA VAL A 143 5.31 3.15 -7.30
C VAL A 143 4.41 4.24 -7.83
N HIS A 144 3.12 3.97 -7.81
CA HIS A 144 2.05 4.91 -8.11
C HIS A 144 1.29 5.21 -6.83
N VAL A 145 1.03 6.47 -6.54
CA VAL A 145 0.16 6.91 -5.44
C VAL A 145 -1.15 7.39 -6.01
N ILE A 146 -2.27 6.81 -5.56
CA ILE A 146 -3.61 7.27 -5.94
C ILE A 146 -3.99 8.42 -5.03
N ALA A 147 -3.89 9.66 -5.53
CA ALA A 147 -3.93 10.89 -4.73
C ALA A 147 -5.22 11.06 -3.91
N ASP A 148 -6.35 10.65 -4.44
CA ASP A 148 -7.66 10.71 -3.76
C ASP A 148 -8.00 9.46 -2.96
N CYS A 149 -7.07 8.51 -2.86
CA CYS A 149 -7.15 7.30 -2.04
C CYS A 149 -6.13 7.26 -0.91
N VAL A 150 -5.41 8.35 -0.65
CA VAL A 150 -4.52 8.51 0.50
C VAL A 150 -4.92 9.72 1.32
N THR A 151 -4.72 9.66 2.63
CA THR A 151 -5.06 10.76 3.52
C THR A 151 -4.16 10.80 4.76
N SER A 152 -4.22 11.91 5.48
CA SER A 152 -3.51 12.12 6.73
C SER A 152 -4.46 12.51 7.85
N TYR A 153 -4.06 12.25 9.08
CA TYR A 153 -4.69 12.81 10.27
C TYR A 153 -4.76 14.35 10.21
N ASP A 154 -3.72 14.97 9.69
CA ASP A 154 -3.66 16.41 9.42
C ASP A 154 -3.78 16.65 7.91
N LEU A 155 -4.98 17.03 7.46
CA LEU A 155 -5.26 17.28 6.05
C LEU A 155 -4.41 18.41 5.45
N LYS A 156 -3.90 19.33 6.27
CA LYS A 156 -3.02 20.42 5.80
C LYS A 156 -1.69 19.90 5.25
N LYS A 157 -1.29 18.70 5.65
CA LYS A 157 -0.07 18.06 5.13
C LYS A 157 -0.23 17.45 3.74
N MET A 158 -1.45 17.28 3.25
CA MET A 158 -1.68 16.54 2.00
C MET A 158 -0.97 17.16 0.78
N PRO A 159 -1.03 18.49 0.53
CA PRO A 159 -0.30 19.07 -0.61
C PRO A 159 1.21 18.81 -0.54
N GLU A 160 1.81 18.95 0.63
CA GLU A 160 3.23 18.68 0.86
C GLU A 160 3.56 17.19 0.62
N MET A 161 2.71 16.28 1.08
CA MET A 161 2.93 14.86 0.91
C MET A 161 2.82 14.41 -0.55
N LEU A 162 1.85 14.90 -1.31
CA LEU A 162 1.73 14.58 -2.73
C LEU A 162 2.97 15.09 -3.51
N ALA A 163 3.47 16.29 -3.19
CA ALA A 163 4.71 16.80 -3.75
C ALA A 163 5.93 15.93 -3.35
N TYR A 164 5.98 15.49 -2.10
CA TYR A 164 7.03 14.61 -1.62
C TYR A 164 7.09 13.28 -2.39
N TYR A 165 5.95 12.64 -2.64
CA TYR A 165 5.92 11.38 -3.40
C TYR A 165 6.47 11.56 -4.81
N THR A 166 6.07 12.63 -5.49
CA THR A 166 6.60 12.98 -6.83
C THR A 166 8.11 13.21 -6.79
N ASP A 167 8.60 13.95 -5.80
CA ASP A 167 10.03 14.19 -5.60
C ASP A 167 10.83 12.89 -5.37
N LYS A 168 10.24 11.90 -4.72
CA LYS A 168 10.85 10.59 -4.47
C LYS A 168 10.72 9.59 -5.61
N GLY A 169 10.13 9.99 -6.72
CA GLY A 169 10.02 9.17 -7.93
C GLY A 169 8.74 8.36 -8.05
N CYS A 170 7.73 8.62 -7.21
CA CYS A 170 6.41 8.05 -7.39
C CYS A 170 5.65 8.81 -8.50
N GLU A 171 4.86 8.11 -9.28
CA GLU A 171 3.82 8.76 -10.08
C GLU A 171 2.62 9.06 -9.16
N VAL A 172 2.08 10.26 -9.24
CA VAL A 172 0.95 10.71 -8.41
C VAL A 172 -0.17 11.21 -9.30
N LYS A 173 -1.29 10.50 -9.30
CA LYS A 173 -2.51 10.82 -10.06
C LYS A 173 -3.73 10.47 -9.23
N THR A 174 -4.87 11.07 -9.56
CA THR A 174 -6.17 10.62 -9.03
C THR A 174 -6.56 9.27 -9.62
N LEU A 175 -7.51 8.57 -9.00
CA LEU A 175 -8.03 7.32 -9.55
C LEU A 175 -8.60 7.54 -10.97
N ALA A 176 -9.37 8.62 -11.17
CA ALA A 176 -9.93 8.94 -12.48
C ALA A 176 -8.85 9.08 -13.57
N GLU A 177 -7.74 9.75 -13.26
CA GLU A 177 -6.61 9.90 -14.17
C GLU A 177 -5.93 8.56 -14.50
N TYR A 178 -5.81 7.65 -13.52
CA TYR A 178 -5.30 6.30 -13.79
C TYR A 178 -6.27 5.50 -14.66
N MET A 179 -7.57 5.60 -14.43
CA MET A 179 -8.60 4.92 -15.22
C MET A 179 -8.60 5.38 -16.69
N GLU A 180 -8.33 6.66 -16.95
CA GLU A 180 -8.22 7.20 -18.31
C GLU A 180 -6.95 6.75 -19.05
N SER A 181 -5.90 6.37 -18.30
CA SER A 181 -4.57 6.03 -18.85
C SER A 181 -4.42 4.53 -19.18
N ASN A 182 -5.38 3.68 -18.81
CA ASN A 182 -5.32 2.22 -18.96
C ASN A 182 -6.43 1.66 -19.83
#